data_9f7b48b12497f7bfd15462b9e3915006
#
_entry.id   9f7b48b12497f7bfd15462b9e3915006
#
_cell.length_a   1.000
_cell.length_b   1.000
_cell.length_c   1.000
_cell.angle_alpha   90.00
_cell.angle_beta   90.00
_cell.angle_gamma   90.00
#
_symmetry.space_group_name_H-M   'P 1'
#
loop_
_entity.id
_entity.type
_entity.pdbx_description
1 polymer ?
#
loop_
_entity_poly.entity_id
_entity_poly.type
_entity_poly.pdbx_seq_one_letter_code
_entity_poly.pdbx_strand_id
1 'polypeptide(L)'
;LRADDFVTSEKVRNAFLGIGVMENCILKDFQTMNKEFGDMVEKKLRAKSTYNKYLTVYKHLEAFMWEKKKRTDMAYKELTKDFIDDFDSYLRNEKGLSANTLWIYTMPVLSLTDKAWRRGIIRTDPFSEYKLEMEETDRGYLTEEELKLIANTVFVDKQTNLVRDMFLFGCFTGLSYIDIKTLTYDKIQRMDFDGEEWIIT
;
A
#
# COMPACT_ATOMS: atom_id res chain seq x y z
N LEU A 1 -14.31 -34.34 6.50
CA LEU A 1 -13.34 -35.13 7.24
C LEU A 1 -12.57 -35.98 6.24
N ARG A 2 -11.31 -35.64 5.96
CA ARG A 2 -10.40 -36.53 5.22
C ARG A 2 -9.99 -37.63 6.17
N ALA A 3 -10.02 -38.88 5.70
CA ALA A 3 -9.82 -40.09 6.47
C ALA A 3 -8.42 -40.30 7.10
N ASP A 4 -7.50 -39.34 6.96
CA ASP A 4 -6.11 -39.46 7.43
C ASP A 4 -5.70 -38.47 8.52
N ASP A 5 -6.64 -37.77 9.17
CA ASP A 5 -6.32 -36.84 10.26
C ASP A 5 -6.48 -37.54 11.59
N PHE A 6 -5.44 -38.29 12.04
CA PHE A 6 -5.39 -38.86 13.37
C PHE A 6 -5.46 -37.75 14.43
N VAL A 7 -6.56 -37.72 15.16
CA VAL A 7 -6.73 -36.87 16.33
C VAL A 7 -5.91 -37.46 17.48
N THR A 8 -4.72 -36.93 17.71
CA THR A 8 -3.90 -37.34 18.85
C THR A 8 -4.34 -36.56 20.09
N SER A 9 -4.14 -37.18 21.28
CA SER A 9 -4.39 -36.53 22.58
C SER A 9 -3.65 -35.18 22.72
N GLU A 10 -2.50 -35.06 22.09
CA GLU A 10 -1.71 -33.84 22.04
C GLU A 10 -2.38 -32.74 21.18
N LYS A 11 -2.97 -33.09 20.04
CA LYS A 11 -3.77 -32.16 19.22
C LYS A 11 -5.01 -31.64 19.96
N VAL A 12 -5.67 -32.54 20.72
CA VAL A 12 -6.83 -32.15 21.54
C VAL A 12 -6.41 -31.25 22.71
N ARG A 13 -5.33 -31.58 23.39
CA ARG A 13 -4.76 -30.78 24.48
C ARG A 13 -4.34 -29.39 23.97
N ASN A 14 -3.63 -29.33 22.86
CA ASN A 14 -3.16 -28.09 22.29
C ASN A 14 -4.34 -27.22 21.81
N ALA A 15 -5.38 -27.80 21.22
CA ALA A 15 -6.61 -27.10 20.85
C ALA A 15 -7.33 -26.54 22.08
N PHE A 16 -7.39 -27.31 23.17
CA PHE A 16 -8.03 -26.90 24.42
C PHE A 16 -7.25 -25.79 25.14
N LEU A 17 -5.92 -25.83 25.05
CA LEU A 17 -5.02 -24.84 25.66
C LEU A 17 -4.78 -23.61 24.71
N GLY A 18 -5.38 -23.60 23.54
CA GLY A 18 -5.10 -22.56 22.53
C GLY A 18 -3.67 -22.60 21.97
N ILE A 19 -2.94 -23.71 22.19
CA ILE A 19 -1.56 -23.92 21.73
C ILE A 19 -1.55 -24.69 20.40
N GLY A 20 -2.61 -24.65 19.65
CA GLY A 20 -2.65 -25.17 18.27
C GLY A 20 -1.75 -24.34 17.38
N VAL A 21 -0.87 -24.98 16.59
CA VAL A 21 -0.27 -24.32 15.42
C VAL A 21 -1.45 -23.89 14.56
N MET A 22 -1.82 -22.61 14.64
CA MET A 22 -2.84 -22.06 13.76
C MET A 22 -2.23 -22.08 12.35
N GLU A 23 -2.59 -23.11 11.58
CA GLU A 23 -2.22 -23.21 10.19
C GLU A 23 -3.10 -22.25 9.39
N ASN A 24 -2.50 -21.58 8.41
CA ASN A 24 -3.20 -20.69 7.50
C ASN A 24 -3.89 -19.50 8.20
N CYS A 25 -3.11 -18.72 8.92
CA CYS A 25 -3.55 -17.51 9.60
C CYS A 25 -3.15 -16.26 8.82
N ILE A 26 -4.01 -15.23 8.84
CA ILE A 26 -3.87 -14.06 8.01
C ILE A 26 -2.66 -13.19 8.37
N LEU A 27 -2.38 -12.94 9.67
CA LEU A 27 -1.23 -12.12 10.08
C LEU A 27 0.09 -12.83 9.79
N LYS A 28 0.16 -14.15 10.02
CA LYS A 28 1.35 -14.96 9.70
C LYS A 28 1.67 -14.90 8.20
N ASP A 29 0.66 -15.06 7.36
CA ASP A 29 0.83 -14.98 5.91
C ASP A 29 1.17 -13.56 5.47
N PHE A 30 0.59 -12.53 6.10
CA PHE A 30 0.94 -11.16 5.84
C PHE A 30 2.40 -10.85 6.21
N GLN A 31 2.86 -11.37 7.36
CA GLN A 31 4.26 -11.22 7.77
C GLN A 31 5.21 -11.88 6.76
N THR A 32 4.86 -13.08 6.28
CA THR A 32 5.63 -13.79 5.25
C THR A 32 5.67 -12.98 3.95
N MET A 33 4.53 -12.46 3.51
CA MET A 33 4.44 -11.59 2.32
C MET A 33 5.29 -10.33 2.49
N ASN A 34 5.29 -9.71 3.67
CA ASN A 34 6.12 -8.54 3.96
C ASN A 34 7.61 -8.86 3.91
N LYS A 35 8.00 -10.03 4.39
CA LYS A 35 9.41 -10.48 4.31
C LYS A 35 9.84 -10.66 2.85
N GLU A 36 9.04 -11.39 2.07
CA GLU A 36 9.29 -11.58 0.62
C GLU A 36 9.38 -10.23 -0.11
N PHE A 37 8.50 -9.27 0.24
CA PHE A 37 8.52 -7.94 -0.33
C PHE A 37 9.78 -7.16 0.04
N GLY A 38 10.26 -7.29 1.29
CA GLY A 38 11.51 -6.71 1.76
C GLY A 38 12.71 -7.23 0.95
N ASP A 39 12.78 -8.55 0.72
CA ASP A 39 13.83 -9.16 -0.11
C ASP A 39 13.81 -8.63 -1.56
N MET A 40 12.60 -8.34 -2.10
CA MET A 40 12.48 -7.71 -3.43
C MET A 40 12.97 -6.26 -3.44
N VAL A 41 12.76 -5.51 -2.37
CA VAL A 41 13.26 -4.13 -2.23
C VAL A 41 14.79 -4.11 -2.17
N GLU A 42 15.40 -5.03 -1.42
CA GLU A 42 16.86 -5.16 -1.37
C GLU A 42 17.47 -5.45 -2.75
N LYS A 43 16.77 -6.27 -3.55
CA LYS A 43 17.14 -6.56 -4.94
C LYS A 43 16.77 -5.45 -5.94
N LYS A 44 16.26 -4.30 -5.48
CA LYS A 44 15.77 -3.18 -6.30
C LYS A 44 14.66 -3.55 -7.30
N LEU A 45 13.94 -4.62 -7.07
CA LEU A 45 12.81 -5.07 -7.89
C LEU A 45 11.49 -4.39 -7.51
N ARG A 46 11.43 -3.78 -6.32
CA ARG A 46 10.24 -3.09 -5.79
C ARG A 46 10.64 -1.82 -5.04
N ALA A 47 9.70 -0.86 -5.00
CA ALA A 47 9.91 0.41 -4.32
C ALA A 47 9.78 0.27 -2.79
N LYS A 48 10.75 0.86 -2.06
CA LYS A 48 10.75 0.90 -0.59
C LYS A 48 9.50 1.60 -0.03
N SER A 49 8.96 2.61 -0.72
CA SER A 49 7.76 3.32 -0.31
C SER A 49 6.53 2.40 -0.25
N THR A 50 6.39 1.48 -1.21
CA THR A 50 5.32 0.48 -1.22
C THR A 50 5.51 -0.52 -0.07
N TYR A 51 6.73 -0.99 0.17
CA TYR A 51 7.04 -1.86 1.30
C TYR A 51 6.64 -1.23 2.64
N ASN A 52 7.00 0.03 2.86
CA ASN A 52 6.63 0.76 4.08
C ASN A 52 5.11 0.86 4.27
N LYS A 53 4.34 1.01 3.18
CA LYS A 53 2.86 0.99 3.23
C LYS A 53 2.35 -0.36 3.72
N TYR A 54 2.87 -1.47 3.20
CA TYR A 54 2.49 -2.82 3.62
C TYR A 54 2.82 -3.10 5.09
N LEU A 55 3.97 -2.63 5.57
CA LEU A 55 4.32 -2.71 6.99
C LEU A 55 3.34 -1.91 7.87
N THR A 56 2.90 -0.75 7.40
CA THR A 56 1.91 0.08 8.11
C THR A 56 0.56 -0.61 8.17
N VAL A 57 0.11 -1.18 7.05
CA VAL A 57 -1.15 -1.94 7.00
C VAL A 57 -1.12 -3.15 7.95
N TYR A 58 0.00 -3.88 7.96
CA TYR A 58 0.18 -4.99 8.90
C TYR A 58 -0.01 -4.55 10.36
N LYS A 59 0.63 -3.45 10.75
CA LYS A 59 0.51 -2.91 12.12
C LYS A 59 -0.94 -2.51 12.46
N HIS A 60 -1.67 -1.92 11.52
CA HIS A 60 -3.09 -1.59 11.74
C HIS A 60 -3.96 -2.83 11.87
N LEU A 61 -3.72 -3.85 11.05
CA LEU A 61 -4.47 -5.10 11.13
C LEU A 61 -4.19 -5.85 12.44
N GLU A 62 -2.92 -5.91 12.85
CA GLU A 62 -2.49 -6.50 14.13
C GLU A 62 -3.14 -5.78 15.32
N ALA A 63 -3.09 -4.45 15.33
CA ALA A 63 -3.72 -3.63 16.37
C ALA A 63 -5.25 -3.82 16.40
N PHE A 64 -5.92 -3.83 15.25
CA PHE A 64 -7.35 -4.10 15.14
C PHE A 64 -7.71 -5.47 15.72
N MET A 65 -6.98 -6.50 15.35
CA MET A 65 -7.22 -7.85 15.87
C MET A 65 -7.08 -7.91 17.38
N TRP A 66 -6.05 -7.28 17.92
CA TRP A 66 -5.82 -7.24 19.35
C TRP A 66 -6.87 -6.40 20.10
N GLU A 67 -7.12 -5.18 19.61
CA GLU A 67 -8.01 -4.22 20.27
C GLU A 67 -9.49 -4.61 20.18
N LYS A 68 -9.95 -5.07 19.00
CA LYS A 68 -11.38 -5.32 18.71
C LYS A 68 -11.76 -6.79 18.79
N LYS A 69 -10.91 -7.68 18.30
CA LYS A 69 -11.23 -9.11 18.26
C LYS A 69 -10.62 -9.90 19.44
N LYS A 70 -9.74 -9.27 20.24
CA LYS A 70 -9.03 -9.93 21.35
C LYS A 70 -8.29 -11.20 20.92
N ARG A 71 -7.71 -11.17 19.74
CA ARG A 71 -6.99 -12.25 19.09
C ARG A 71 -5.60 -11.77 18.66
N THR A 72 -4.63 -12.65 18.74
CA THR A 72 -3.26 -12.40 18.23
C THR A 72 -3.14 -12.71 16.74
N ASP A 73 -3.96 -13.60 16.21
CA ASP A 73 -4.10 -13.94 14.79
C ASP A 73 -5.44 -14.65 14.57
N MET A 74 -5.87 -14.79 13.30
CA MET A 74 -7.10 -15.49 12.93
C MET A 74 -6.86 -16.40 11.73
N ALA A 75 -7.44 -17.62 11.78
CA ALA A 75 -7.41 -18.52 10.64
C ALA A 75 -8.35 -18.00 9.53
N TYR A 76 -7.97 -18.20 8.26
CA TYR A 76 -8.83 -17.75 7.12
C TYR A 76 -10.25 -18.31 7.17
N LYS A 77 -10.44 -19.50 7.76
CA LYS A 77 -11.78 -20.14 7.91
C LYS A 77 -12.69 -19.42 8.90
N GLU A 78 -12.12 -18.60 9.78
CA GLU A 78 -12.87 -17.81 10.78
C GLU A 78 -13.22 -16.41 10.26
N LEU A 79 -12.64 -15.99 9.13
CA LEU A 79 -12.92 -14.69 8.54
C LEU A 79 -14.33 -14.66 7.93
N THR A 80 -15.06 -13.61 8.22
CA THR A 80 -16.40 -13.33 7.70
C THR A 80 -16.42 -11.97 7.04
N LYS A 81 -17.51 -11.65 6.32
CA LYS A 81 -17.72 -10.30 5.77
C LYS A 81 -17.64 -9.23 6.88
N ASP A 82 -18.23 -9.49 8.04
CA ASP A 82 -18.23 -8.54 9.16
C ASP A 82 -16.80 -8.19 9.62
N PHE A 83 -15.82 -9.08 9.40
CA PHE A 83 -14.44 -8.79 9.75
C PHE A 83 -13.87 -7.64 8.93
N ILE A 84 -14.09 -7.62 7.62
CA ILE A 84 -13.57 -6.55 6.77
C ILE A 84 -14.34 -5.25 6.97
N ASP A 85 -15.66 -5.33 7.21
CA ASP A 85 -16.50 -4.17 7.49
C ASP A 85 -16.11 -3.51 8.84
N ASP A 86 -15.84 -4.32 9.87
CA ASP A 86 -15.33 -3.85 11.16
C ASP A 86 -13.91 -3.24 11.04
N PHE A 87 -13.05 -3.83 10.22
CA PHE A 87 -11.71 -3.28 9.97
C PHE A 87 -11.77 -1.94 9.24
N ASP A 88 -12.64 -1.81 8.23
CA ASP A 88 -12.91 -0.55 7.55
C ASP A 88 -13.40 0.52 8.56
N SER A 89 -14.41 0.18 9.36
CA SER A 89 -14.96 1.07 10.39
C SER A 89 -13.90 1.50 11.40
N TYR A 90 -13.01 0.60 11.82
CA TYR A 90 -11.89 0.90 12.69
C TYR A 90 -10.91 1.89 12.06
N LEU A 91 -10.55 1.68 10.79
CA LEU A 91 -9.65 2.57 10.07
C LEU A 91 -10.27 3.96 9.86
N ARG A 92 -11.57 4.05 9.57
CA ARG A 92 -12.28 5.33 9.40
C ARG A 92 -12.42 6.07 10.71
N ASN A 93 -13.02 5.42 11.69
CA ASN A 93 -13.51 6.11 12.90
C ASN A 93 -12.41 6.32 13.94
N GLU A 94 -11.47 5.38 14.07
CA GLU A 94 -10.45 5.43 15.11
C GLU A 94 -9.09 5.90 14.59
N LYS A 95 -8.78 5.64 13.32
CA LYS A 95 -7.53 6.12 12.70
C LYS A 95 -7.73 7.34 11.81
N GLY A 96 -8.98 7.76 11.53
CA GLY A 96 -9.30 8.95 10.77
C GLY A 96 -8.84 8.92 9.31
N LEU A 97 -8.79 7.74 8.69
CA LEU A 97 -8.29 7.59 7.33
C LEU A 97 -9.37 7.98 6.30
N SER A 98 -8.94 8.67 5.22
CA SER A 98 -9.79 8.99 4.09
C SER A 98 -10.14 7.75 3.26
N ALA A 99 -11.22 7.80 2.47
CA ALA A 99 -11.68 6.71 1.62
C ALA A 99 -10.57 6.18 0.69
N ASN A 100 -9.80 7.06 0.05
CA ASN A 100 -8.70 6.66 -0.82
C ASN A 100 -7.55 5.97 -0.07
N THR A 101 -7.29 6.35 1.18
CA THR A 101 -6.30 5.67 2.03
C THR A 101 -6.81 4.31 2.48
N LEU A 102 -8.09 4.19 2.80
CA LEU A 102 -8.74 2.92 3.14
C LEU A 102 -8.61 1.90 2.01
N TRP A 103 -8.85 2.32 0.76
CA TRP A 103 -8.65 1.45 -0.40
C TRP A 103 -7.22 0.86 -0.43
N ILE A 104 -6.20 1.71 -0.20
CA ILE A 104 -4.81 1.26 -0.16
C ILE A 104 -4.56 0.27 1.00
N TYR A 105 -5.23 0.44 2.14
CA TYR A 105 -5.00 -0.37 3.34
C TYR A 105 -5.78 -1.68 3.34
N THR A 106 -6.95 -1.72 2.72
CA THR A 106 -7.77 -2.95 2.62
C THR A 106 -7.28 -3.88 1.51
N MET A 107 -6.74 -3.36 0.40
CA MET A 107 -6.28 -4.17 -0.73
C MET A 107 -5.29 -5.30 -0.38
N PRO A 108 -4.27 -5.11 0.47
CA PRO A 108 -3.40 -6.20 0.88
C PRO A 108 -4.14 -7.32 1.62
N VAL A 109 -5.13 -6.96 2.45
CA VAL A 109 -5.95 -7.92 3.22
C VAL A 109 -6.83 -8.73 2.27
N LEU A 110 -7.51 -8.06 1.33
CA LEU A 110 -8.30 -8.72 0.28
C LEU A 110 -7.44 -9.66 -0.58
N SER A 111 -6.23 -9.24 -0.94
CA SER A 111 -5.29 -10.05 -1.72
C SER A 111 -4.87 -11.33 -0.99
N LEU A 112 -4.74 -11.30 0.33
CA LEU A 112 -4.39 -12.49 1.11
C LEU A 112 -5.55 -13.48 1.16
N THR A 113 -6.79 -13.03 1.32
CA THR A 113 -7.97 -13.90 1.30
C THR A 113 -8.25 -14.48 -0.08
N ASP A 114 -8.10 -13.71 -1.14
CA ASP A 114 -8.17 -14.22 -2.52
C ASP A 114 -7.12 -15.32 -2.78
N LYS A 115 -5.88 -15.12 -2.33
CA LYS A 115 -4.84 -16.15 -2.41
C LYS A 115 -5.19 -17.40 -1.61
N ALA A 116 -5.75 -17.25 -0.41
CA ALA A 116 -6.17 -18.38 0.41
C ALA A 116 -7.32 -19.16 -0.26
N TRP A 117 -8.26 -18.48 -0.89
CA TRP A 117 -9.32 -19.07 -1.67
C TRP A 117 -8.79 -19.82 -2.89
N ARG A 118 -7.94 -19.22 -3.70
CA ARG A 118 -7.32 -19.84 -4.88
C ARG A 118 -6.48 -21.08 -4.53
N ARG A 119 -5.88 -21.11 -3.34
CA ARG A 119 -5.13 -22.27 -2.81
C ARG A 119 -6.04 -23.36 -2.23
N GLY A 120 -7.36 -23.14 -2.16
CA GLY A 120 -8.32 -24.08 -1.59
C GLY A 120 -8.29 -24.17 -0.05
N ILE A 121 -7.66 -23.20 0.65
CA ILE A 121 -7.64 -23.12 2.11
C ILE A 121 -9.04 -22.79 2.65
N ILE A 122 -9.77 -21.92 1.93
CA ILE A 122 -11.17 -21.58 2.14
C ILE A 122 -11.99 -21.91 0.89
N ARG A 123 -13.28 -22.24 1.08
CA ARG A 123 -14.17 -22.63 -0.02
C ARG A 123 -14.69 -21.44 -0.81
N THR A 124 -14.91 -20.33 -0.13
CA THR A 124 -15.42 -19.08 -0.69
C THR A 124 -14.60 -17.92 -0.13
N ASP A 125 -14.41 -16.87 -0.92
CA ASP A 125 -13.80 -15.65 -0.42
C ASP A 125 -14.82 -14.88 0.42
N PRO A 126 -14.57 -14.69 1.74
CA PRO A 126 -15.50 -13.99 2.63
C PRO A 126 -15.63 -12.51 2.31
N PHE A 127 -14.69 -11.95 1.55
CA PHE A 127 -14.66 -10.52 1.22
C PHE A 127 -15.08 -10.21 -0.22
N SER A 128 -15.60 -11.21 -0.96
CA SER A 128 -16.03 -11.05 -2.36
C SER A 128 -17.09 -9.96 -2.58
N GLU A 129 -17.94 -9.71 -1.58
CA GLU A 129 -18.97 -8.66 -1.63
C GLU A 129 -18.50 -7.30 -1.11
N TYR A 130 -17.30 -7.23 -0.50
CA TYR A 130 -16.76 -5.97 -0.01
C TYR A 130 -16.30 -5.11 -1.18
N LYS A 131 -16.91 -3.94 -1.31
CA LYS A 131 -16.57 -2.95 -2.34
C LYS A 131 -16.23 -1.65 -1.65
N LEU A 132 -15.06 -1.14 -1.96
CA LEU A 132 -14.66 0.20 -1.56
C LEU A 132 -14.42 1.01 -2.83
N GLU A 133 -15.20 2.07 -3.00
CA GLU A 133 -15.03 3.01 -4.11
C GLU A 133 -14.03 4.09 -3.72
N MET A 134 -13.17 4.42 -4.66
CA MET A 134 -12.28 5.57 -4.50
C MET A 134 -13.08 6.84 -4.77
N GLU A 135 -12.89 7.84 -3.93
CA GLU A 135 -13.44 9.17 -4.15
C GLU A 135 -12.62 9.90 -5.21
N GLU A 136 -13.30 10.49 -6.18
CA GLU A 136 -12.65 11.39 -7.11
C GLU A 136 -12.12 12.61 -6.35
N THR A 137 -10.86 12.93 -6.60
CA THR A 137 -10.21 14.08 -5.98
C THR A 137 -9.99 15.13 -7.05
N ASP A 138 -10.80 16.17 -7.03
CA ASP A 138 -10.52 17.38 -7.81
C ASP A 138 -9.40 18.15 -7.11
N ARG A 139 -8.24 18.16 -7.73
CA ARG A 139 -7.06 18.87 -7.21
C ARG A 139 -6.93 20.29 -7.77
N GLY A 140 -7.78 20.66 -8.72
CA GLY A 140 -7.66 21.91 -9.44
C GLY A 140 -6.37 21.98 -10.28
N TYR A 141 -6.10 23.17 -10.79
CA TYR A 141 -4.88 23.50 -11.53
C TYR A 141 -4.49 24.95 -11.24
N LEU A 142 -3.23 25.28 -11.44
CA LEU A 142 -2.74 26.64 -11.30
C LEU A 142 -3.02 27.44 -12.56
N THR A 143 -3.49 28.66 -12.38
CA THR A 143 -3.63 29.62 -13.49
C THR A 143 -2.27 30.18 -13.92
N GLU A 144 -2.21 30.84 -15.09
CA GLU A 144 -0.98 31.49 -15.52
C GLU A 144 -0.54 32.62 -14.57
N GLU A 145 -1.50 33.34 -13.99
CA GLU A 145 -1.24 34.41 -13.01
C GLU A 145 -0.61 33.84 -11.76
N GLU A 146 -1.11 32.70 -11.25
CA GLU A 146 -0.55 32.01 -10.09
C GLU A 146 0.86 31.48 -10.38
N LEU A 147 1.10 30.91 -11.57
CA LEU A 147 2.44 30.48 -11.99
C LEU A 147 3.41 31.65 -12.08
N LYS A 148 2.97 32.81 -12.64
CA LYS A 148 3.78 34.03 -12.69
C LYS A 148 4.10 34.56 -11.29
N LEU A 149 3.12 34.49 -10.37
CA LEU A 149 3.34 34.89 -8.97
C LEU A 149 4.39 34.02 -8.31
N ILE A 150 4.29 32.69 -8.48
CA ILE A 150 5.28 31.72 -7.95
C ILE A 150 6.66 32.00 -8.53
N ALA A 151 6.77 32.24 -9.84
CA ALA A 151 8.03 32.47 -10.53
C ALA A 151 8.73 33.75 -10.02
N ASN A 152 7.97 34.82 -9.76
CA ASN A 152 8.49 36.11 -9.29
C ASN A 152 8.72 36.17 -7.77
N THR A 153 8.26 35.17 -7.01
CA THR A 153 8.46 35.13 -5.56
C THR A 153 9.88 34.70 -5.22
N VAL A 154 10.62 35.54 -4.51
CA VAL A 154 11.97 35.22 -4.01
C VAL A 154 11.88 34.85 -2.54
N PHE A 155 12.32 33.66 -2.21
CA PHE A 155 12.39 33.19 -0.83
C PHE A 155 13.75 33.48 -0.23
N VAL A 156 13.80 33.73 1.08
CA VAL A 156 15.05 33.97 1.81
C VAL A 156 15.94 32.72 1.79
N ASP A 157 15.33 31.56 1.87
CA ASP A 157 16.03 30.28 1.85
C ASP A 157 16.35 29.83 0.41
N LYS A 158 17.63 29.52 0.16
CA LYS A 158 18.11 29.03 -1.12
C LYS A 158 17.48 27.71 -1.55
N GLN A 159 17.20 26.83 -0.58
CA GLN A 159 16.62 25.52 -0.85
C GLN A 159 15.17 25.66 -1.35
N THR A 160 14.40 26.57 -0.76
CA THR A 160 13.03 26.86 -1.21
C THR A 160 13.01 27.47 -2.62
N ASN A 161 13.98 28.35 -2.96
CA ASN A 161 14.11 28.86 -4.34
C ASN A 161 14.40 27.72 -5.32
N LEU A 162 15.30 26.80 -4.99
CA LEU A 162 15.58 25.64 -5.83
C LEU A 162 14.34 24.75 -6.03
N VAL A 163 13.56 24.49 -4.99
CA VAL A 163 12.31 23.73 -5.08
C VAL A 163 11.31 24.43 -5.98
N ARG A 164 11.16 25.78 -5.87
CA ARG A 164 10.34 26.59 -6.77
C ARG A 164 10.78 26.42 -8.23
N ASP A 165 12.06 26.53 -8.50
CA ASP A 165 12.60 26.44 -9.86
C ASP A 165 12.39 25.02 -10.45
N MET A 166 12.59 23.98 -9.66
CA MET A 166 12.28 22.61 -10.06
C MET A 166 10.78 22.40 -10.34
N PHE A 167 9.92 23.01 -9.53
CA PHE A 167 8.47 22.97 -9.71
C PHE A 167 8.05 23.64 -11.02
N LEU A 168 8.54 24.85 -11.26
CA LEU A 168 8.27 25.59 -12.51
C LEU A 168 8.80 24.82 -13.72
N PHE A 169 10.00 24.27 -13.63
CA PHE A 169 10.56 23.43 -14.69
C PHE A 169 9.64 22.24 -15.00
N GLY A 170 9.11 21.58 -13.97
CA GLY A 170 8.12 20.51 -14.14
C GLY A 170 6.82 20.98 -14.79
N CYS A 171 6.31 22.18 -14.42
CA CYS A 171 5.11 22.75 -15.03
C CYS A 171 5.28 23.02 -16.53
N PHE A 172 6.46 23.51 -16.96
CA PHE A 172 6.71 23.86 -18.37
C PHE A 172 7.12 22.64 -19.22
N THR A 173 7.76 21.64 -18.62
CA THR A 173 8.26 20.48 -19.37
C THR A 173 7.33 19.27 -19.30
N GLY A 174 6.41 19.23 -18.35
CA GLY A 174 5.58 18.06 -18.07
C GLY A 174 6.34 16.87 -17.42
N LEU A 175 7.60 17.06 -17.07
CA LEU A 175 8.41 16.01 -16.44
C LEU A 175 7.94 15.71 -15.00
N SER A 176 7.97 14.44 -14.63
CA SER A 176 7.72 14.05 -13.24
C SER A 176 8.87 14.47 -12.32
N TYR A 177 8.60 14.56 -11.02
CA TYR A 177 9.65 14.88 -10.04
C TYR A 177 10.86 13.96 -10.12
N ILE A 178 10.65 12.66 -10.38
CA ILE A 178 11.76 11.70 -10.45
C ILE A 178 12.61 11.94 -11.70
N ASP A 179 11.98 12.30 -12.82
CA ASP A 179 12.69 12.60 -14.07
C ASP A 179 13.54 13.86 -13.90
N ILE A 180 12.98 14.93 -13.29
CA ILE A 180 13.72 16.16 -12.98
C ILE A 180 14.90 15.86 -12.04
N LYS A 181 14.68 15.08 -10.98
CA LYS A 181 15.70 14.72 -10.00
C LYS A 181 16.87 13.92 -10.60
N THR A 182 16.58 13.11 -11.61
CA THR A 182 17.57 12.24 -12.27
C THR A 182 18.02 12.78 -13.62
N LEU A 183 17.61 14.00 -13.98
CA LEU A 183 18.02 14.65 -15.20
C LEU A 183 19.51 14.98 -15.16
N THR A 184 20.20 14.61 -16.21
CA THR A 184 21.63 14.86 -16.42
C THR A 184 21.85 15.56 -17.77
N TYR A 185 22.95 16.25 -17.94
CA TYR A 185 23.22 17.03 -19.17
C TYR A 185 23.30 16.17 -20.43
N ASP A 186 23.69 14.91 -20.32
CA ASP A 186 23.72 13.97 -21.45
C ASP A 186 22.34 13.61 -22.00
N LYS A 187 21.30 13.85 -21.21
CA LYS A 187 19.90 13.70 -21.64
C LYS A 187 19.32 14.93 -22.34
N ILE A 188 20.07 16.04 -22.42
CA ILE A 188 19.68 17.22 -23.16
C ILE A 188 20.44 17.17 -24.48
N GLN A 189 19.71 17.00 -25.59
CA GLN A 189 20.30 16.88 -26.92
C GLN A 189 19.70 17.88 -27.86
N ARG A 190 20.57 18.52 -28.67
CA ARG A 190 20.14 19.37 -29.74
C ARG A 190 19.80 18.53 -30.97
N MET A 191 18.60 18.70 -31.48
CA MET A 191 18.15 17.95 -32.66
C MET A 191 18.49 18.71 -33.96
N ASP A 192 19.01 17.96 -34.95
CA ASP A 192 19.42 18.55 -36.21
C ASP A 192 18.25 19.04 -37.08
N PHE A 193 17.05 18.48 -36.85
CA PHE A 193 15.88 18.77 -37.69
C PHE A 193 15.21 20.11 -37.38
N ASP A 194 15.31 20.63 -36.15
CA ASP A 194 14.69 21.88 -35.71
C ASP A 194 15.69 22.84 -35.01
N GLY A 195 16.88 22.33 -34.65
CA GLY A 195 17.90 23.09 -33.94
C GLY A 195 17.60 23.38 -32.48
N GLU A 196 16.50 22.80 -31.94
CA GLU A 196 16.05 22.98 -30.57
C GLU A 196 16.69 21.93 -29.61
N GLU A 197 16.72 22.25 -28.32
CA GLU A 197 17.16 21.33 -27.30
C GLU A 197 16.01 20.49 -26.78
N TRP A 198 16.19 19.18 -26.82
CA TRP A 198 15.20 18.20 -26.36
C TRP A 198 15.70 17.43 -25.16
N ILE A 199 14.78 17.11 -24.23
CA ILE A 199 15.07 16.25 -23.09
C ILE A 199 14.65 14.82 -23.46
N ILE A 200 15.61 13.90 -23.43
CA ILE A 200 15.38 12.48 -23.73
C ILE A 200 15.28 11.73 -22.40
N THR A 201 14.09 11.20 -22.06
CA THR A 201 13.79 10.50 -20.82
C THR A 201 13.69 9.00 -21.01
#